data_d788832144561cb266669e6ed58fef2a
#
_entry.id   d788832144561cb266669e6ed58fef2a
#
_cell.length_a   1.000
_cell.length_b   1.000
_cell.length_c   1.000
_cell.angle_alpha   90.00
_cell.angle_beta   90.00
_cell.angle_gamma   90.00
#
_symmetry.space_group_name_H-M   'P 1'
#
loop_
_entity.id
_entity.type
_entity.pdbx_description
1 polymer ?
#
loop_
_entity_poly.entity_id
_entity_poly.type
_entity_poly.pdbx_seq_one_letter_code
_entity_poly.pdbx_strand_id
1 'polypeptide(L)'
;MRFSRDRSLLIIVALATLIFGPLSTDSQAQTSASKQGETTSATSIIAHFHLSGMLSESPVVDPFGLMAGQVSSLKTLVGQIDQAADDDQVKAVVLTYDRMSLGLGQLEEMRAAINRFKAAGKKVYVHAEGMYTSSYSLLCVGDRLSVAPQSALWLTGLYGESLYAKDLLDKIGVEADYMHMGEYKSAAEMLTRTGPSGPAEENINWLLDSMYDALMEMIAQSRGKSVEEVKKLIDRGPYLADQALEKGLIDAIETREEFLARLKTDFEQQIEIDNRYGRDKAKQIDLANPFSFFTILSEMFSPPKKPQKDAVAVIYVEGVILPGHSQPTLFGQTSAAFSGDIRKAFEVAAKDDTVKAVVMRVDSPGGSAEASEVILNASHQVQAHKPLIVSMGDVAGSGGYYISCAADTIFADAVTTTASIGVVGGKLVTTGMWDKLGVNWVGYKRGANSDLFNSSRRFDDSQRELLADYMQTVYEVFKGHVATGRGSRLRKPIDQMAGGRVYTGQQALELGLVDRIGGLKEAIDYAASKASIEDYEVRVIPRPKDFFTMLMEDFSGEGEAPTDITMRDAATLMAGMPTIKPVFDLLRRTEPRRAAALYQALQRIELIRREGVIMMMPFDMIFGSGR
;
A
#
# COMPACT_ATOMS: atom_id res chain seq x y z
N MET A 1 -16.11 -42.14 -18.07
CA MET A 1 -17.31 -41.31 -17.94
C MET A 1 -17.16 -40.07 -18.81
N ARG A 2 -17.82 -40.10 -20.00
CA ARG A 2 -17.77 -38.99 -20.98
C ARG A 2 -19.12 -38.26 -20.94
N PHE A 3 -19.25 -37.20 -20.12
CA PHE A 3 -20.44 -36.32 -20.16
C PHE A 3 -20.13 -35.00 -19.41
N SER A 4 -19.28 -34.14 -19.96
CA SER A 4 -19.14 -32.78 -19.41
C SER A 4 -18.70 -31.70 -20.43
N ARG A 5 -18.35 -32.07 -21.65
CA ARG A 5 -17.86 -31.09 -22.65
C ARG A 5 -18.95 -30.30 -23.39
N ASP A 6 -20.19 -30.86 -23.45
CA ASP A 6 -21.25 -30.24 -24.27
C ASP A 6 -22.06 -29.15 -23.54
N ARG A 7 -22.02 -29.08 -22.22
CA ARG A 7 -22.73 -28.03 -21.47
C ARG A 7 -22.00 -26.67 -21.46
N SER A 8 -20.70 -26.69 -21.51
CA SER A 8 -19.89 -25.43 -21.51
C SER A 8 -20.00 -24.66 -22.83
N LEU A 9 -20.12 -25.38 -23.96
CA LEU A 9 -20.28 -24.77 -25.28
C LEU A 9 -21.67 -24.14 -25.48
N LEU A 10 -22.70 -24.72 -24.88
CA LEU A 10 -24.08 -24.21 -24.94
C LEU A 10 -24.29 -22.92 -24.10
N ILE A 11 -23.54 -22.75 -23.02
CA ILE A 11 -23.62 -21.54 -22.17
C ILE A 11 -22.92 -20.36 -22.87
N ILE A 12 -21.82 -20.60 -23.57
CA ILE A 12 -21.11 -19.56 -24.34
C ILE A 12 -21.94 -19.06 -25.50
N VAL A 13 -22.68 -19.94 -26.18
CA VAL A 13 -23.58 -19.57 -27.28
C VAL A 13 -24.84 -18.87 -26.74
N ALA A 14 -25.34 -19.22 -25.56
CA ALA A 14 -26.51 -18.55 -24.95
C ALA A 14 -26.21 -17.14 -24.45
N LEU A 15 -24.98 -16.85 -23.96
CA LEU A 15 -24.57 -15.48 -23.57
C LEU A 15 -24.39 -14.57 -24.79
N ALA A 16 -23.92 -15.13 -25.94
CA ALA A 16 -23.74 -14.34 -27.16
C ALA A 16 -25.08 -13.93 -27.80
N THR A 17 -26.18 -14.71 -27.60
CA THR A 17 -27.51 -14.41 -28.15
C THR A 17 -28.31 -13.41 -27.30
N LEU A 18 -27.96 -13.15 -26.06
CA LEU A 18 -28.67 -12.21 -25.20
C LEU A 18 -28.19 -10.74 -25.37
N ILE A 19 -27.05 -10.51 -26.04
CA ILE A 19 -26.46 -9.20 -26.27
C ILE A 19 -26.82 -8.59 -27.62
N PHE A 20 -27.34 -9.40 -28.57
CA PHE A 20 -27.64 -8.93 -29.92
C PHE A 20 -29.13 -9.05 -30.26
N GLY A 21 -29.91 -8.00 -29.93
CA GLY A 21 -31.21 -7.77 -30.56
C GLY A 21 -31.03 -7.20 -31.99
N PRO A 22 -32.01 -7.36 -32.90
CA PRO A 22 -31.84 -6.99 -34.32
C PRO A 22 -31.81 -5.49 -34.51
N LEU A 23 -30.69 -4.96 -35.02
CA LEU A 23 -30.53 -3.59 -35.47
C LEU A 23 -30.92 -3.46 -36.95
N SER A 24 -31.86 -2.58 -37.23
CA SER A 24 -32.30 -2.19 -38.57
C SER A 24 -31.21 -1.42 -39.31
N THR A 25 -30.99 -1.82 -40.55
CA THR A 25 -30.03 -1.20 -41.49
C THR A 25 -30.62 0.06 -42.13
N ASP A 26 -29.94 1.19 -41.95
CA ASP A 26 -30.03 2.32 -42.88
C ASP A 26 -28.61 2.68 -43.34
N SER A 27 -28.40 2.48 -44.65
CA SER A 27 -27.15 2.76 -45.33
C SER A 27 -27.18 4.20 -45.92
N GLN A 28 -26.29 5.05 -45.46
CA GLN A 28 -25.92 6.24 -46.28
C GLN A 28 -24.40 6.26 -46.51
N ALA A 29 -24.06 6.21 -47.77
CA ALA A 29 -22.72 6.33 -48.28
C ALA A 29 -22.20 7.78 -48.10
N GLN A 30 -21.04 7.97 -47.50
CA GLN A 30 -20.28 9.21 -47.57
C GLN A 30 -18.92 8.99 -48.23
N THR A 31 -18.69 9.82 -49.20
CA THR A 31 -17.56 9.94 -50.09
C THR A 31 -16.25 10.24 -49.37
N SER A 32 -15.20 9.54 -49.79
CA SER A 32 -13.80 9.77 -49.38
C SER A 32 -13.26 11.08 -49.94
N ALA A 33 -12.90 12.02 -49.06
CA ALA A 33 -12.06 13.16 -49.40
C ALA A 33 -10.62 12.87 -48.99
N SER A 34 -9.72 12.99 -49.96
CA SER A 34 -8.27 12.86 -49.78
C SER A 34 -7.72 13.93 -48.83
N LYS A 35 -7.09 13.50 -47.70
CA LYS A 35 -6.30 14.40 -46.88
C LYS A 35 -4.91 14.60 -47.47
N GLN A 36 -4.67 15.83 -47.90
CA GLN A 36 -3.34 16.36 -48.13
C GLN A 36 -2.54 16.37 -46.83
N GLY A 37 -1.24 16.06 -46.95
CA GLY A 37 -0.34 15.99 -45.79
C GLY A 37 -0.18 17.38 -45.15
N GLU A 38 -0.69 17.51 -43.95
CA GLU A 38 -0.27 18.54 -43.01
C GLU A 38 1.02 18.06 -42.33
N THR A 39 2.07 18.81 -42.52
CA THR A 39 3.24 18.75 -41.63
C THR A 39 2.78 19.14 -40.23
N THR A 40 2.51 18.16 -39.39
CA THR A 40 2.25 18.37 -37.96
C THR A 40 3.49 18.98 -37.34
N SER A 41 3.49 20.27 -37.07
CA SER A 41 4.39 20.88 -36.10
C SER A 41 4.11 20.13 -34.77
N ALA A 42 5.16 19.62 -34.13
CA ALA A 42 5.03 18.91 -32.86
C ALA A 42 4.29 19.81 -31.87
N THR A 43 3.07 19.43 -31.51
CA THR A 43 2.23 20.19 -30.58
C THR A 43 2.84 20.07 -29.19
N SER A 44 3.17 21.21 -28.56
CA SER A 44 3.64 21.21 -27.18
C SER A 44 2.51 20.78 -26.24
N ILE A 45 2.84 20.02 -25.20
CA ILE A 45 1.88 19.37 -24.29
C ILE A 45 2.07 19.88 -22.87
N ILE A 46 0.98 20.07 -22.15
CA ILE A 46 0.93 20.11 -20.69
C ILE A 46 0.36 18.78 -20.22
N ALA A 47 1.15 17.98 -19.50
CA ALA A 47 0.66 16.75 -18.90
C ALA A 47 -0.18 17.10 -17.66
N HIS A 48 -1.46 16.67 -17.64
CA HIS A 48 -2.37 16.96 -16.55
C HIS A 48 -2.66 15.69 -15.74
N PHE A 49 -2.34 15.73 -14.45
CA PHE A 49 -2.62 14.67 -13.48
C PHE A 49 -3.68 15.16 -12.49
N HIS A 50 -4.80 14.45 -12.44
CA HIS A 50 -5.84 14.70 -11.44
C HIS A 50 -5.63 13.78 -10.25
N LEU A 51 -5.27 14.36 -9.10
CA LEU A 51 -4.95 13.65 -7.86
C LEU A 51 -6.22 13.49 -7.02
N SER A 52 -6.83 12.32 -7.08
CA SER A 52 -8.08 12.00 -6.36
C SER A 52 -8.15 10.52 -5.98
N GLY A 53 -9.01 10.18 -5.01
CA GLY A 53 -9.24 8.80 -4.60
C GLY A 53 -8.14 8.22 -3.72
N MET A 54 -7.87 6.92 -3.87
CA MET A 54 -6.83 6.20 -3.13
C MET A 54 -5.64 5.87 -4.03
N LEU A 55 -4.44 5.94 -3.48
CA LEU A 55 -3.22 5.50 -4.15
C LEU A 55 -2.85 4.10 -3.64
N SER A 56 -2.74 3.12 -4.55
CA SER A 56 -2.28 1.77 -4.20
C SER A 56 -0.78 1.65 -4.34
N GLU A 57 -0.15 0.78 -3.55
CA GLU A 57 1.27 0.45 -3.70
C GLU A 57 1.49 -0.37 -4.98
N SER A 58 0.82 -1.50 -5.09
CA SER A 58 0.92 -2.38 -6.24
C SER A 58 0.09 -1.90 -7.43
N PRO A 59 0.56 -2.11 -8.67
CA PRO A 59 -0.22 -1.80 -9.87
C PRO A 59 -1.53 -2.59 -9.92
N VAL A 60 -2.62 -1.87 -10.16
CA VAL A 60 -3.95 -2.46 -10.35
C VAL A 60 -4.24 -2.59 -11.83
N VAL A 61 -4.65 -3.76 -12.29
CA VAL A 61 -5.10 -3.95 -13.67
C VAL A 61 -6.60 -3.70 -13.75
N ASP A 62 -7.00 -2.75 -14.55
CA ASP A 62 -8.40 -2.47 -14.89
C ASP A 62 -8.63 -2.74 -16.39
N PRO A 63 -8.89 -3.99 -16.79
CA PRO A 63 -8.95 -4.39 -18.19
C PRO A 63 -10.11 -3.75 -18.96
N PHE A 64 -11.13 -3.30 -18.26
CA PHE A 64 -12.33 -2.72 -18.87
C PHE A 64 -12.39 -1.18 -18.74
N GLY A 65 -11.44 -0.56 -18.06
CA GLY A 65 -11.48 0.88 -17.78
C GLY A 65 -12.66 1.28 -16.88
N LEU A 66 -13.32 0.32 -16.21
CA LEU A 66 -14.48 0.58 -15.36
C LEU A 66 -14.09 1.26 -14.04
N MET A 67 -12.83 1.05 -13.60
CA MET A 67 -12.24 1.71 -12.44
C MET A 67 -11.39 2.92 -12.85
N ALA A 68 -11.37 3.27 -14.13
CA ALA A 68 -10.57 4.36 -14.65
C ALA A 68 -10.88 5.66 -13.89
N GLY A 69 -9.92 6.12 -13.09
CA GLY A 69 -10.02 7.31 -12.25
C GLY A 69 -10.34 7.07 -10.78
N GLN A 70 -10.58 5.82 -10.34
CA GLN A 70 -10.84 5.52 -8.92
C GLN A 70 -9.62 5.03 -8.15
N VAL A 71 -8.71 4.28 -8.80
CA VAL A 71 -7.49 3.77 -8.17
C VAL A 71 -6.32 3.94 -9.13
N SER A 72 -5.30 4.67 -8.70
CA SER A 72 -4.00 4.77 -9.38
C SER A 72 -2.93 4.12 -8.51
N SER A 73 -1.90 3.53 -9.09
CA SER A 73 -0.77 3.07 -8.28
C SER A 73 0.33 4.12 -8.19
N LEU A 74 1.04 4.13 -7.08
CA LEU A 74 2.19 5.00 -6.84
C LEU A 74 3.21 4.86 -7.98
N LYS A 75 3.60 3.62 -8.30
CA LYS A 75 4.53 3.32 -9.40
C LYS A 75 4.09 3.91 -10.73
N THR A 76 2.80 3.79 -11.06
CA THR A 76 2.27 4.31 -12.33
C THR A 76 2.34 5.83 -12.37
N LEU A 77 1.89 6.50 -11.30
CA LEU A 77 1.84 7.96 -11.25
C LEU A 77 3.24 8.57 -11.22
N VAL A 78 4.15 8.03 -10.40
CA VAL A 78 5.56 8.43 -10.38
C VAL A 78 6.20 8.22 -11.76
N GLY A 79 5.99 7.04 -12.38
CA GLY A 79 6.53 6.75 -13.71
C GLY A 79 6.01 7.66 -14.80
N GLN A 80 4.74 8.07 -14.75
CA GLN A 80 4.17 9.05 -15.69
C GLN A 80 4.78 10.45 -15.54
N ILE A 81 5.05 10.89 -14.29
CA ILE A 81 5.71 12.17 -14.02
C ILE A 81 7.16 12.13 -14.51
N ASP A 82 7.88 11.03 -14.25
CA ASP A 82 9.26 10.83 -14.73
C ASP A 82 9.30 10.77 -16.26
N GLN A 83 8.38 10.06 -16.90
CA GLN A 83 8.26 10.07 -18.37
C GLN A 83 8.02 11.48 -18.93
N ALA A 84 7.17 12.27 -18.25
CA ALA A 84 6.94 13.65 -18.64
C ALA A 84 8.19 14.53 -18.47
N ALA A 85 9.08 14.21 -17.53
CA ALA A 85 10.35 14.91 -17.35
C ALA A 85 11.28 14.71 -18.55
N ASP A 86 11.31 13.49 -19.11
CA ASP A 86 12.17 13.11 -20.23
C ASP A 86 11.58 13.44 -21.61
N ASP A 87 10.26 13.71 -21.71
CA ASP A 87 9.57 14.00 -22.96
C ASP A 87 9.72 15.47 -23.38
N ASP A 88 10.47 15.75 -24.44
CA ASP A 88 10.68 17.10 -24.97
C ASP A 88 9.40 17.83 -25.40
N GLN A 89 8.32 17.11 -25.70
CA GLN A 89 7.04 17.70 -26.06
C GLN A 89 6.31 18.24 -24.83
N VAL A 90 6.57 17.70 -23.64
CA VAL A 90 5.97 18.16 -22.39
C VAL A 90 6.70 19.40 -21.90
N LYS A 91 6.00 20.52 -21.82
CA LYS A 91 6.54 21.81 -21.36
C LYS A 91 6.25 22.07 -19.87
N ALA A 92 5.17 21.53 -19.37
CA ALA A 92 4.77 21.68 -17.98
C ALA A 92 3.93 20.47 -17.50
N VAL A 93 3.87 20.33 -16.18
CA VAL A 93 2.91 19.45 -15.50
C VAL A 93 1.89 20.29 -14.76
N VAL A 94 0.63 19.88 -14.86
CA VAL A 94 -0.47 20.41 -14.06
C VAL A 94 -0.95 19.33 -13.10
N LEU A 95 -1.01 19.67 -11.83
CA LEU A 95 -1.59 18.85 -10.78
C LEU A 95 -2.89 19.51 -10.30
N THR A 96 -4.02 18.86 -10.52
CA THR A 96 -5.28 19.25 -9.86
C THR A 96 -5.57 18.28 -8.73
N TYR A 97 -5.90 18.79 -7.55
CA TYR A 97 -6.06 18.01 -6.33
C TYR A 97 -7.51 18.03 -5.83
N ASP A 98 -8.06 16.84 -5.63
CA ASP A 98 -9.37 16.62 -5.03
C ASP A 98 -9.31 15.42 -4.06
N ARG A 99 -8.91 15.69 -2.82
CA ARG A 99 -8.93 14.74 -1.69
C ARG A 99 -8.33 13.35 -1.99
N MET A 100 -7.12 13.31 -2.48
CA MET A 100 -6.38 12.06 -2.59
C MET A 100 -5.93 11.57 -1.21
N SER A 101 -6.18 10.30 -0.92
CA SER A 101 -5.64 9.63 0.26
C SER A 101 -4.33 8.95 -0.10
N LEU A 102 -3.26 9.33 0.60
CA LEU A 102 -1.93 8.74 0.45
C LEU A 102 -1.22 8.70 1.80
N GLY A 103 -0.32 7.74 1.93
CA GLY A 103 0.55 7.63 3.08
C GLY A 103 1.69 8.65 3.04
N LEU A 104 2.44 8.75 4.12
CA LEU A 104 3.51 9.73 4.21
C LEU A 104 4.74 9.36 3.34
N GLY A 105 5.08 8.08 3.23
CA GLY A 105 6.12 7.61 2.32
C GLY A 105 5.72 7.81 0.86
N GLN A 106 4.48 7.47 0.50
CA GLN A 106 3.94 7.75 -0.84
C GLN A 106 4.00 9.25 -1.18
N LEU A 107 3.76 10.11 -0.19
CA LEU A 107 3.88 11.56 -0.34
C LEU A 107 5.32 11.98 -0.66
N GLU A 108 6.32 11.41 0.03
CA GLU A 108 7.73 11.69 -0.23
C GLU A 108 8.14 11.25 -1.65
N GLU A 109 7.75 10.06 -2.09
CA GLU A 109 8.05 9.55 -3.43
C GLU A 109 7.39 10.40 -4.53
N MET A 110 6.13 10.79 -4.35
CA MET A 110 5.45 11.73 -5.26
C MET A 110 6.16 13.07 -5.33
N ARG A 111 6.57 13.61 -4.18
CA ARG A 111 7.32 14.85 -4.09
C ARG A 111 8.69 14.74 -4.76
N ALA A 112 9.38 13.60 -4.59
CA ALA A 112 10.64 13.32 -5.28
C ALA A 112 10.47 13.31 -6.80
N ALA A 113 9.41 12.68 -7.33
CA ALA A 113 9.10 12.69 -8.76
C ALA A 113 8.84 14.11 -9.30
N ILE A 114 8.07 14.93 -8.57
CA ILE A 114 7.83 16.33 -8.93
C ILE A 114 9.15 17.13 -8.93
N ASN A 115 10.03 16.89 -7.97
CA ASN A 115 11.34 17.55 -7.90
C ASN A 115 12.25 17.14 -9.07
N ARG A 116 12.24 15.85 -9.49
CA ARG A 116 12.98 15.39 -10.69
C ARG A 116 12.45 16.09 -11.96
N PHE A 117 11.13 16.20 -12.10
CA PHE A 117 10.51 16.94 -13.19
C PHE A 117 10.96 18.43 -13.23
N LYS A 118 10.99 19.09 -12.06
CA LYS A 118 11.50 20.47 -11.94
C LYS A 118 12.99 20.58 -12.27
N ALA A 119 13.79 19.59 -11.85
CA ALA A 119 15.23 19.53 -12.15
C ALA A 119 15.52 19.40 -13.66
N ALA A 120 14.58 18.86 -14.47
CA ALA A 120 14.62 18.88 -15.92
C ALA A 120 14.32 20.27 -16.54
N GLY A 121 14.17 21.32 -15.71
CA GLY A 121 13.94 22.70 -16.14
C GLY A 121 12.49 23.02 -16.50
N LYS A 122 11.56 22.13 -16.23
CA LYS A 122 10.13 22.26 -16.58
C LYS A 122 9.31 22.76 -15.38
N LYS A 123 8.15 23.37 -15.63
CA LYS A 123 7.31 24.02 -14.62
C LYS A 123 6.18 23.13 -14.14
N VAL A 124 5.89 23.22 -12.84
CA VAL A 124 4.78 22.51 -12.18
C VAL A 124 3.76 23.51 -11.66
N TYR A 125 2.53 23.40 -12.18
CA TYR A 125 1.40 24.21 -11.77
C TYR A 125 0.43 23.37 -10.96
N VAL A 126 -0.04 23.91 -9.84
CA VAL A 126 -0.93 23.20 -8.92
C VAL A 126 -2.19 24.01 -8.70
N HIS A 127 -3.34 23.34 -8.75
CA HIS A 127 -4.64 23.91 -8.38
C HIS A 127 -5.42 22.98 -7.46
N ALA A 128 -5.96 23.51 -6.36
CA ALA A 128 -6.72 22.73 -5.38
C ALA A 128 -7.95 23.48 -4.87
N GLU A 129 -9.01 22.74 -4.53
CA GLU A 129 -10.23 23.31 -3.92
C GLU A 129 -10.15 23.35 -2.39
N GLY A 130 -9.10 22.83 -1.81
CA GLY A 130 -8.79 22.82 -0.38
C GLY A 130 -7.69 21.83 -0.08
N MET A 131 -7.01 22.01 1.05
CA MET A 131 -5.86 21.18 1.41
C MET A 131 -5.79 20.96 2.91
N TYR A 132 -5.17 19.83 3.28
CA TYR A 132 -4.77 19.52 4.65
C TYR A 132 -3.25 19.58 4.78
N THR A 133 -2.71 19.49 5.99
CA THR A 133 -1.26 19.59 6.21
C THR A 133 -0.45 18.63 5.35
N SER A 134 -0.82 17.34 5.27
CA SER A 134 -0.12 16.35 4.45
C SER A 134 -0.22 16.66 2.95
N SER A 135 -1.40 16.93 2.42
CA SER A 135 -1.56 17.27 0.99
C SER A 135 -0.88 18.60 0.64
N TYR A 136 -0.88 19.57 1.56
CA TYR A 136 -0.16 20.82 1.35
C TYR A 136 1.35 20.60 1.28
N SER A 137 1.93 19.75 2.14
CA SER A 137 3.37 19.43 2.09
C SER A 137 3.79 18.77 0.78
N LEU A 138 2.88 18.03 0.11
CA LEU A 138 3.09 17.56 -1.25
C LEU A 138 2.97 18.69 -2.28
N LEU A 139 1.87 19.42 -2.25
CA LEU A 139 1.47 20.32 -3.34
C LEU A 139 2.23 21.65 -3.35
N CYS A 140 2.73 22.09 -2.20
CA CYS A 140 3.51 23.34 -2.08
C CYS A 140 4.87 23.29 -2.80
N VAL A 141 5.29 22.13 -3.32
CA VAL A 141 6.50 21.99 -4.15
C VAL A 141 6.32 22.56 -5.56
N GLY A 142 5.08 22.75 -6.02
CA GLY A 142 4.79 23.37 -7.31
C GLY A 142 5.39 24.78 -7.47
N ASP A 143 5.75 25.15 -8.69
CA ASP A 143 6.25 26.48 -9.01
C ASP A 143 5.18 27.56 -8.84
N ARG A 144 3.92 27.16 -8.98
CA ARG A 144 2.75 28.00 -8.73
C ARG A 144 1.65 27.13 -8.13
N LEU A 145 1.22 27.49 -6.94
CA LEU A 145 0.11 26.87 -6.21
C LEU A 145 -1.06 27.86 -6.13
N SER A 146 -2.17 27.51 -6.75
CA SER A 146 -3.42 28.25 -6.66
C SER A 146 -4.52 27.46 -5.97
N VAL A 147 -5.47 28.18 -5.39
CA VAL A 147 -6.68 27.57 -4.79
C VAL A 147 -7.93 28.29 -5.28
N ALA A 148 -9.05 27.59 -5.26
CA ALA A 148 -10.35 28.18 -5.61
C ALA A 148 -10.74 29.27 -4.58
N PRO A 149 -11.52 30.30 -4.98
CA PRO A 149 -12.07 31.28 -4.07
C PRO A 149 -12.82 30.61 -2.91
N GLN A 150 -12.71 31.18 -1.70
CA GLN A 150 -13.28 30.63 -0.46
C GLN A 150 -12.77 29.25 -0.04
N SER A 151 -11.74 28.72 -0.68
CA SER A 151 -11.09 27.47 -0.24
C SER A 151 -10.54 27.60 1.17
N ALA A 152 -10.59 26.50 1.92
CA ALA A 152 -9.99 26.39 3.24
C ALA A 152 -8.73 25.52 3.21
N LEU A 153 -7.66 26.05 3.77
CA LEU A 153 -6.40 25.33 4.02
C LEU A 153 -6.40 24.89 5.48
N TRP A 154 -6.67 23.61 5.71
CA TRP A 154 -6.68 22.99 7.04
C TRP A 154 -5.26 22.60 7.45
N LEU A 155 -4.40 23.59 7.59
CA LEU A 155 -3.01 23.41 8.00
C LEU A 155 -2.95 23.41 9.54
N THR A 156 -3.32 22.30 10.14
CA THR A 156 -3.50 22.15 11.60
C THR A 156 -2.52 21.16 12.24
N GLY A 157 -1.51 20.73 11.50
CA GLY A 157 -0.51 19.77 11.98
C GLY A 157 -0.92 18.31 11.78
N LEU A 158 -0.34 17.43 12.60
CA LEU A 158 -0.63 16.00 12.65
C LEU A 158 -1.44 15.67 13.89
N TYR A 159 -2.39 14.77 13.73
CA TYR A 159 -3.14 14.17 14.82
C TYR A 159 -3.19 12.66 14.64
N GLY A 160 -2.90 11.91 15.69
CA GLY A 160 -3.02 10.46 15.72
C GLY A 160 -3.82 10.00 16.92
N GLU A 161 -4.66 8.99 16.74
CA GLU A 161 -5.35 8.33 17.85
C GLU A 161 -5.19 6.81 17.76
N SER A 162 -5.15 6.16 18.93
CA SER A 162 -5.04 4.71 19.06
C SER A 162 -6.25 4.14 19.77
N LEU A 163 -6.72 2.98 19.32
CA LEU A 163 -7.84 2.25 19.91
C LEU A 163 -7.37 1.46 21.13
N TYR A 164 -8.13 1.54 22.24
CA TYR A 164 -7.99 0.68 23.41
C TYR A 164 -9.35 0.07 23.75
N ALA A 165 -9.46 -1.26 23.67
CA ALA A 165 -10.72 -1.98 23.75
C ALA A 165 -10.88 -2.80 25.05
N LYS A 166 -9.95 -2.68 26.03
CA LYS A 166 -10.00 -3.48 27.26
C LYS A 166 -11.34 -3.36 27.97
N ASP A 167 -11.84 -2.14 28.19
CA ASP A 167 -13.11 -1.93 28.90
C ASP A 167 -14.31 -2.51 28.14
N LEU A 168 -14.25 -2.51 26.80
CA LEU A 168 -15.28 -3.16 25.98
C LEU A 168 -15.23 -4.68 26.18
N LEU A 169 -14.05 -5.27 26.14
CA LEU A 169 -13.87 -6.72 26.35
C LEU A 169 -14.33 -7.14 27.73
N ASP A 170 -13.96 -6.40 28.78
CA ASP A 170 -14.41 -6.66 30.15
C ASP A 170 -15.94 -6.62 30.28
N LYS A 171 -16.59 -5.63 29.65
CA LYS A 171 -18.06 -5.49 29.64
C LYS A 171 -18.75 -6.70 29.02
N ILE A 172 -18.20 -7.26 27.95
CA ILE A 172 -18.78 -8.44 27.29
C ILE A 172 -18.33 -9.76 27.94
N GLY A 173 -17.42 -9.72 28.93
CA GLY A 173 -16.91 -10.91 29.62
C GLY A 173 -15.83 -11.65 28.85
N VAL A 174 -15.07 -10.94 28.04
CA VAL A 174 -13.89 -11.42 27.34
C VAL A 174 -12.67 -10.83 28.00
N GLU A 175 -11.64 -11.64 28.20
CA GLU A 175 -10.38 -11.21 28.76
C GLU A 175 -9.22 -11.47 27.79
N ALA A 176 -8.30 -10.52 27.68
CA ALA A 176 -7.11 -10.64 26.86
C ALA A 176 -5.93 -11.13 27.71
N ASP A 177 -5.44 -12.34 27.44
CA ASP A 177 -4.28 -12.96 28.10
C ASP A 177 -3.11 -13.03 27.11
N TYR A 178 -2.31 -11.95 27.08
CA TYR A 178 -1.22 -11.75 26.13
C TYR A 178 0.10 -11.51 26.82
N MET A 179 1.17 -11.88 26.13
CA MET A 179 2.56 -11.61 26.49
C MET A 179 3.29 -10.97 25.31
N HIS A 180 4.39 -10.29 25.56
CA HIS A 180 5.25 -9.71 24.54
C HIS A 180 6.73 -9.82 24.91
N MET A 181 7.59 -9.90 23.90
CA MET A 181 9.03 -9.81 24.03
C MET A 181 9.49 -8.47 23.48
N GLY A 182 10.07 -7.67 24.38
CA GLY A 182 10.48 -6.31 24.12
C GLY A 182 9.61 -5.27 24.83
N GLU A 183 10.24 -4.29 25.47
CA GLU A 183 9.59 -3.28 26.31
C GLU A 183 8.63 -2.38 25.54
N TYR A 184 8.95 -2.09 24.27
CA TYR A 184 8.19 -1.24 23.35
C TYR A 184 7.20 -2.06 22.47
N LYS A 185 7.13 -3.39 22.65
CA LYS A 185 6.23 -4.24 21.83
C LYS A 185 4.81 -4.18 22.35
N SER A 186 4.15 -3.08 22.10
CA SER A 186 2.82 -2.73 22.62
C SER A 186 1.63 -3.20 21.76
N ALA A 187 1.85 -4.10 20.78
CA ALA A 187 0.80 -4.53 19.84
C ALA A 187 -0.44 -5.14 20.51
N ALA A 188 -0.33 -5.75 21.69
CA ALA A 188 -1.47 -6.27 22.44
C ALA A 188 -2.09 -5.26 23.42
N GLU A 189 -1.48 -4.09 23.64
CA GLU A 189 -1.98 -3.12 24.61
C GLU A 189 -3.39 -2.61 24.29
N MET A 190 -3.72 -2.55 23.01
CA MET A 190 -5.08 -2.23 22.58
C MET A 190 -6.16 -3.15 23.14
N LEU A 191 -5.81 -4.38 23.52
CA LEU A 191 -6.71 -5.39 24.12
C LEU A 191 -6.54 -5.52 25.63
N THR A 192 -5.34 -5.21 26.16
CA THR A 192 -4.97 -5.48 27.56
C THR A 192 -4.98 -4.24 28.45
N ARG A 193 -5.04 -3.03 27.87
CA ARG A 193 -4.96 -1.75 28.58
C ARG A 193 -6.07 -0.79 28.15
N THR A 194 -6.26 0.28 28.92
CA THR A 194 -7.18 1.38 28.64
C THR A 194 -6.48 2.62 28.06
N GLY A 195 -5.16 2.53 27.88
CA GLY A 195 -4.29 3.58 27.35
C GLY A 195 -2.87 3.02 27.17
N PRO A 196 -1.94 3.78 26.57
CA PRO A 196 -0.59 3.34 26.31
C PRO A 196 0.20 3.08 27.61
N SER A 197 1.16 2.18 27.54
CA SER A 197 2.24 2.12 28.53
C SER A 197 3.20 3.30 28.36
N GLY A 198 4.05 3.58 29.38
CA GLY A 198 5.08 4.61 29.25
C GLY A 198 5.99 4.43 28.05
N PRO A 199 6.56 3.24 27.79
CA PRO A 199 7.34 2.98 26.58
C PRO A 199 6.56 3.16 25.28
N ALA A 200 5.28 2.74 25.22
CA ALA A 200 4.45 2.94 24.03
C ALA A 200 4.19 4.43 23.78
N GLU A 201 3.86 5.21 24.81
CA GLU A 201 3.63 6.64 24.71
C GLU A 201 4.91 7.40 24.29
N GLU A 202 6.06 7.08 24.88
CA GLU A 202 7.37 7.60 24.48
C GLU A 202 7.61 7.37 22.98
N ASN A 203 7.44 6.13 22.52
CA ASN A 203 7.74 5.79 21.13
C ASN A 203 6.77 6.45 20.16
N ILE A 204 5.47 6.53 20.48
CA ILE A 204 4.46 7.20 19.64
C ILE A 204 4.79 8.69 19.49
N ASN A 205 5.07 9.38 20.60
CA ASN A 205 5.42 10.80 20.55
C ASN A 205 6.71 11.05 19.76
N TRP A 206 7.73 10.23 19.95
CA TRP A 206 8.98 10.35 19.21
C TRP A 206 8.83 10.14 17.70
N LEU A 207 7.96 9.21 17.28
CA LEU A 207 7.62 9.02 15.86
C LEU A 207 6.86 10.23 15.31
N LEU A 208 5.84 10.72 16.04
CA LEU A 208 5.06 11.90 15.65
C LEU A 208 5.93 13.13 15.49
N ASP A 209 6.86 13.36 16.42
CA ASP A 209 7.83 14.47 16.34
C ASP A 209 8.66 14.38 15.06
N SER A 210 9.22 13.19 14.77
CA SER A 210 10.04 12.99 13.57
C SER A 210 9.25 13.20 12.26
N MET A 211 8.02 12.66 12.19
CA MET A 211 7.14 12.83 11.03
C MET A 211 6.70 14.29 10.86
N TYR A 212 6.36 14.96 11.97
CA TYR A 212 5.97 16.37 11.96
C TYR A 212 7.12 17.27 11.49
N ASP A 213 8.33 17.05 12.01
CA ASP A 213 9.52 17.81 11.61
C ASP A 213 9.81 17.61 10.11
N ALA A 214 9.72 16.39 9.59
CA ALA A 214 9.90 16.12 8.16
C ALA A 214 8.89 16.90 7.29
N LEU A 215 7.60 16.92 7.67
CA LEU A 215 6.58 17.69 6.95
C LEU A 215 6.83 19.20 7.03
N MET A 216 7.27 19.71 8.19
CA MET A 216 7.60 21.13 8.36
C MET A 216 8.81 21.53 7.50
N GLU A 217 9.82 20.68 7.42
CA GLU A 217 10.98 20.88 6.53
C GLU A 217 10.58 20.91 5.05
N MET A 218 9.73 19.99 4.60
CA MET A 218 9.22 19.97 3.22
C MET A 218 8.51 21.29 2.86
N ILE A 219 7.67 21.79 3.76
CA ILE A 219 6.95 23.06 3.56
C ILE A 219 7.93 24.23 3.58
N ALA A 220 8.85 24.26 4.54
CA ALA A 220 9.85 25.31 4.70
C ALA A 220 10.71 25.47 3.42
N GLN A 221 11.24 24.36 2.91
CA GLN A 221 12.02 24.33 1.67
C GLN A 221 11.22 24.86 0.47
N SER A 222 9.95 24.43 0.35
CA SER A 222 9.12 24.81 -0.80
C SER A 222 8.68 26.26 -0.79
N ARG A 223 8.43 26.81 0.39
CA ARG A 223 7.89 28.18 0.53
C ARG A 223 8.97 29.21 0.91
N GLY A 224 10.26 28.81 0.96
CA GLY A 224 11.37 29.69 1.30
C GLY A 224 11.26 30.30 2.71
N LYS A 225 10.73 29.52 3.66
CA LYS A 225 10.53 29.91 5.06
C LYS A 225 11.46 29.10 5.97
N SER A 226 11.68 29.59 7.18
CA SER A 226 12.30 28.75 8.22
C SER A 226 11.30 27.74 8.79
N VAL A 227 11.79 26.62 9.29
CA VAL A 227 10.94 25.58 9.93
C VAL A 227 10.13 26.18 11.09
N GLU A 228 10.75 27.08 11.87
CA GLU A 228 10.10 27.76 12.99
C GLU A 228 8.95 28.68 12.54
N GLU A 229 9.08 29.34 11.39
CA GLU A 229 7.99 30.13 10.81
C GLU A 229 6.85 29.24 10.34
N VAL A 230 7.18 28.10 9.72
CA VAL A 230 6.16 27.13 9.29
C VAL A 230 5.41 26.57 10.49
N LYS A 231 6.11 26.15 11.57
CA LYS A 231 5.45 25.67 12.80
C LYS A 231 4.49 26.71 13.37
N LYS A 232 4.90 27.98 13.42
CA LYS A 232 4.01 29.08 13.87
C LYS A 232 2.80 29.30 12.95
N LEU A 233 2.97 29.08 11.66
CA LEU A 233 1.84 29.13 10.72
C LEU A 233 0.88 27.97 10.94
N ILE A 234 1.38 26.75 11.12
CA ILE A 234 0.56 25.57 11.43
C ILE A 234 -0.24 25.77 12.73
N ASP A 235 0.38 26.28 13.77
CA ASP A 235 -0.27 26.53 15.06
C ASP A 235 -1.41 27.57 14.97
N ARG A 236 -1.43 28.41 13.92
CA ARG A 236 -2.46 29.43 13.68
C ARG A 236 -3.53 29.04 12.66
N GLY A 237 -3.35 27.88 11.99
CA GLY A 237 -4.33 27.38 11.05
C GLY A 237 -5.67 27.06 11.71
N PRO A 238 -6.74 26.83 10.93
CA PRO A 238 -6.80 26.85 9.46
C PRO A 238 -6.82 28.26 8.85
N TYR A 239 -6.64 28.34 7.53
CA TYR A 239 -6.66 29.59 6.77
C TYR A 239 -7.71 29.56 5.66
N LEU A 240 -8.38 30.69 5.42
CA LEU A 240 -9.09 30.93 4.16
C LEU A 240 -8.09 31.34 3.06
N ALA A 241 -8.50 31.25 1.81
CA ALA A 241 -7.66 31.53 0.64
C ALA A 241 -6.95 32.89 0.72
N ASP A 242 -7.68 33.97 1.06
CA ASP A 242 -7.10 35.32 1.19
C ASP A 242 -6.00 35.40 2.25
N GLN A 243 -6.22 34.76 3.40
CA GLN A 243 -5.24 34.71 4.50
C GLN A 243 -4.03 33.89 4.10
N ALA A 244 -4.24 32.77 3.39
CA ALA A 244 -3.14 31.92 2.91
C ALA A 244 -2.28 32.66 1.88
N LEU A 245 -2.88 33.45 0.99
CA LEU A 245 -2.18 34.29 0.04
C LEU A 245 -1.36 35.37 0.75
N GLU A 246 -1.96 36.08 1.71
CA GLU A 246 -1.27 37.09 2.53
C GLU A 246 -0.03 36.52 3.27
N LYS A 247 -0.14 35.27 3.76
CA LYS A 247 0.95 34.58 4.47
C LYS A 247 1.99 33.95 3.54
N GLY A 248 1.78 34.00 2.22
CA GLY A 248 2.65 33.38 1.23
C GLY A 248 2.61 31.85 1.28
N LEU A 249 1.50 31.29 1.71
CA LEU A 249 1.26 29.85 1.68
C LEU A 249 0.78 29.37 0.31
N ILE A 250 0.17 30.25 -0.48
CA ILE A 250 -0.25 30.02 -1.87
C ILE A 250 0.17 31.23 -2.73
N ASP A 251 0.12 31.06 -4.05
CA ASP A 251 0.59 32.07 -5.01
C ASP A 251 -0.57 32.79 -5.72
N ALA A 252 -1.78 32.20 -5.72
CA ALA A 252 -2.96 32.81 -6.33
C ALA A 252 -4.27 32.23 -5.78
N ILE A 253 -5.34 33.02 -5.97
CA ILE A 253 -6.72 32.62 -5.80
C ILE A 253 -7.39 32.77 -7.16
N GLU A 254 -7.84 31.65 -7.72
CA GLU A 254 -8.47 31.61 -9.05
C GLU A 254 -9.40 30.40 -9.14
N THR A 255 -10.45 30.50 -9.92
CA THR A 255 -11.29 29.35 -10.24
C THR A 255 -10.51 28.38 -11.14
N ARG A 256 -11.00 27.15 -11.25
CA ARG A 256 -10.40 26.15 -12.14
C ARG A 256 -10.36 26.61 -13.60
N GLU A 257 -11.41 27.31 -14.04
CA GLU A 257 -11.53 27.87 -15.38
C GLU A 257 -10.49 28.98 -15.62
N GLU A 258 -10.32 29.88 -14.67
CA GLU A 258 -9.31 30.95 -14.71
C GLU A 258 -7.90 30.36 -14.71
N PHE A 259 -7.64 29.35 -13.86
CA PHE A 259 -6.38 28.62 -13.83
C PHE A 259 -6.04 28.00 -15.19
N LEU A 260 -6.98 27.26 -15.81
CA LEU A 260 -6.78 26.64 -17.13
C LEU A 260 -6.65 27.69 -18.25
N ALA A 261 -7.38 28.80 -18.19
CA ALA A 261 -7.27 29.89 -19.14
C ALA A 261 -5.90 30.59 -19.08
N ARG A 262 -5.38 30.78 -17.86
CA ARG A 262 -4.03 31.34 -17.64
C ARG A 262 -2.95 30.44 -18.23
N LEU A 263 -3.01 29.12 -18.02
CA LEU A 263 -2.04 28.18 -18.62
C LEU A 263 -1.98 28.33 -20.14
N LYS A 264 -3.13 28.46 -20.81
CA LYS A 264 -3.18 28.67 -22.26
C LYS A 264 -2.55 30.01 -22.67
N THR A 265 -2.65 31.03 -21.81
CA THR A 265 -2.03 32.33 -22.05
C THR A 265 -0.54 32.29 -21.85
N ASP A 266 -0.07 31.66 -20.75
CA ASP A 266 1.35 31.57 -20.42
C ASP A 266 2.16 30.77 -21.46
N PHE A 267 1.49 29.84 -22.17
CA PHE A 267 2.08 29.03 -23.24
C PHE A 267 1.62 29.40 -24.67
N GLU A 268 1.23 30.66 -24.88
CA GLU A 268 0.94 31.25 -26.20
C GLU A 268 -0.15 30.51 -27.02
N GLN A 269 -1.15 29.93 -26.38
CA GLN A 269 -2.33 29.26 -26.97
C GLN A 269 -2.03 28.07 -27.92
N GLN A 270 -0.76 27.70 -28.13
CA GLN A 270 -0.36 26.55 -28.97
C GLN A 270 -0.12 25.26 -28.19
N ILE A 271 -0.63 25.17 -26.98
CA ILE A 271 -0.37 24.06 -26.11
C ILE A 271 -1.65 23.21 -25.89
N GLU A 272 -1.50 21.90 -25.95
CA GLU A 272 -2.56 20.95 -25.64
C GLU A 272 -2.43 20.49 -24.18
N ILE A 273 -3.56 20.46 -23.44
CA ILE A 273 -3.61 19.88 -22.09
C ILE A 273 -4.04 18.42 -22.24
N ASP A 274 -3.09 17.51 -22.02
CA ASP A 274 -3.34 16.08 -22.11
C ASP A 274 -3.70 15.50 -20.73
N ASN A 275 -4.99 15.21 -20.54
CA ASN A 275 -5.55 14.60 -19.34
C ASN A 275 -5.31 13.07 -19.25
N ARG A 276 -4.68 12.48 -20.26
CA ARG A 276 -4.41 11.05 -20.37
C ARG A 276 -2.93 10.74 -20.58
N TYR A 277 -2.07 11.71 -20.33
CA TYR A 277 -0.64 11.57 -20.54
C TYR A 277 -0.08 10.31 -19.84
N GLY A 278 0.73 9.55 -20.57
CA GLY A 278 1.37 8.33 -20.07
C GLY A 278 0.41 7.17 -19.76
N ARG A 279 -0.90 7.33 -19.99
CA ARG A 279 -1.81 6.19 -19.94
C ARG A 279 -1.65 5.40 -21.23
N ASP A 280 -1.41 4.10 -21.11
CA ASP A 280 -1.51 3.21 -22.25
C ASP A 280 -2.84 3.52 -22.97
N LYS A 281 -2.76 3.75 -24.27
CA LYS A 281 -3.97 3.81 -25.10
C LYS A 281 -4.60 2.43 -24.91
N ALA A 282 -5.48 2.32 -23.92
CA ALA A 282 -6.27 1.11 -23.76
C ALA A 282 -6.76 0.78 -25.17
N LYS A 283 -6.41 -0.41 -25.69
CA LYS A 283 -6.95 -0.87 -26.96
C LYS A 283 -8.44 -0.65 -26.82
N GLN A 284 -8.98 0.40 -27.45
CA GLN A 284 -10.41 0.65 -27.40
C GLN A 284 -11.02 -0.61 -28.01
N ILE A 285 -11.53 -1.44 -27.11
CA ILE A 285 -12.30 -2.61 -27.52
C ILE A 285 -13.53 -2.01 -28.15
N ASP A 286 -13.53 -1.96 -29.46
CA ASP A 286 -14.73 -1.58 -30.21
C ASP A 286 -15.76 -2.70 -29.98
N LEU A 287 -16.55 -2.53 -28.91
CA LEU A 287 -17.62 -3.46 -28.55
C LEU A 287 -18.69 -3.57 -29.67
N ALA A 288 -18.71 -2.64 -30.62
CA ALA A 288 -19.56 -2.69 -31.80
C ALA A 288 -19.00 -3.62 -32.89
N ASN A 289 -17.72 -4.01 -32.81
CA ASN A 289 -17.11 -4.93 -33.75
C ASN A 289 -17.12 -6.37 -33.18
N PRO A 290 -17.92 -7.30 -33.72
CA PRO A 290 -17.98 -8.68 -33.25
C PRO A 290 -16.64 -9.43 -33.29
N PHE A 291 -15.70 -8.99 -34.13
CA PHE A 291 -14.38 -9.60 -34.26
C PHE A 291 -13.40 -9.14 -33.19
N SER A 292 -13.67 -8.05 -32.47
CA SER A 292 -12.83 -7.61 -31.36
C SER A 292 -12.76 -8.66 -30.25
N PHE A 293 -13.85 -9.35 -30.00
CA PHE A 293 -13.90 -10.48 -29.06
C PHE A 293 -12.95 -11.63 -29.48
N PHE A 294 -12.93 -11.98 -30.78
CA PHE A 294 -12.04 -13.04 -31.30
C PHE A 294 -10.57 -12.61 -31.27
N THR A 295 -10.27 -11.33 -31.44
CA THR A 295 -8.91 -10.81 -31.35
C THR A 295 -8.41 -10.92 -29.91
N ILE A 296 -9.23 -10.54 -28.93
CA ILE A 296 -8.94 -10.69 -27.50
C ILE A 296 -8.73 -12.17 -27.16
N LEU A 297 -9.63 -13.02 -27.62
CA LEU A 297 -9.57 -14.46 -27.39
C LEU A 297 -8.29 -15.06 -28.01
N SER A 298 -7.89 -14.65 -29.23
CA SER A 298 -6.66 -15.13 -29.88
C SER A 298 -5.40 -14.63 -29.19
N GLU A 299 -5.37 -13.39 -28.68
CA GLU A 299 -4.26 -12.86 -27.89
C GLU A 299 -4.13 -13.62 -26.55
N MET A 300 -5.26 -13.97 -25.94
CA MET A 300 -5.33 -14.70 -24.68
C MET A 300 -4.82 -16.15 -24.80
N PHE A 301 -5.10 -16.82 -25.91
CA PHE A 301 -4.58 -18.16 -26.18
C PHE A 301 -3.21 -18.18 -26.85
N SER A 302 -2.63 -17.00 -27.14
CA SER A 302 -1.27 -16.93 -27.65
C SER A 302 -0.28 -17.23 -26.51
N PRO A 303 0.70 -18.12 -26.71
CA PRO A 303 1.70 -18.36 -25.69
C PRO A 303 2.41 -17.05 -25.35
N PRO A 304 2.64 -16.76 -24.06
CA PRO A 304 3.31 -15.52 -23.66
C PRO A 304 4.66 -15.43 -24.37
N LYS A 305 4.90 -14.32 -25.07
CA LYS A 305 6.19 -14.05 -25.71
C LYS A 305 7.26 -14.08 -24.61
N LYS A 306 8.30 -14.89 -24.80
CA LYS A 306 9.44 -14.91 -23.87
C LYS A 306 10.02 -13.50 -23.78
N PRO A 307 10.22 -12.97 -22.57
CA PRO A 307 10.90 -11.69 -22.40
C PRO A 307 12.27 -11.77 -23.06
N GLN A 308 12.67 -10.71 -23.78
CA GLN A 308 13.96 -10.65 -24.47
C GLN A 308 14.87 -9.57 -23.90
N LYS A 309 14.30 -8.63 -23.12
CA LYS A 309 15.03 -7.51 -22.54
C LYS A 309 15.43 -7.83 -21.11
N ASP A 310 16.62 -7.39 -20.72
CA ASP A 310 17.05 -7.43 -19.33
C ASP A 310 16.05 -6.68 -18.44
N ALA A 311 15.84 -7.17 -17.23
CA ALA A 311 14.81 -6.63 -16.35
C ALA A 311 15.27 -6.50 -14.89
N VAL A 312 14.74 -5.48 -14.21
CA VAL A 312 14.65 -5.42 -12.76
C VAL A 312 13.26 -5.91 -12.36
N ALA A 313 13.19 -7.00 -11.61
CA ALA A 313 11.92 -7.51 -11.11
C ALA A 313 11.49 -6.75 -9.84
N VAL A 314 10.21 -6.42 -9.73
CA VAL A 314 9.61 -5.86 -8.51
C VAL A 314 8.63 -6.87 -7.94
N ILE A 315 8.86 -7.27 -6.68
CA ILE A 315 7.99 -8.16 -5.92
C ILE A 315 7.37 -7.36 -4.77
N TYR A 316 6.05 -7.25 -4.77
CA TYR A 316 5.32 -6.52 -3.73
C TYR A 316 4.98 -7.43 -2.55
N VAL A 317 5.23 -6.94 -1.34
CA VAL A 317 4.77 -7.52 -0.06
C VAL A 317 3.92 -6.47 0.62
N GLU A 318 2.62 -6.51 0.37
CA GLU A 318 1.66 -5.48 0.79
C GLU A 318 0.65 -6.05 1.79
N GLY A 319 0.47 -5.35 2.92
CA GLY A 319 -0.46 -5.74 3.97
C GLY A 319 0.08 -6.77 4.95
N VAL A 320 -0.82 -7.43 5.67
CA VAL A 320 -0.48 -8.40 6.73
C VAL A 320 0.14 -9.66 6.13
N ILE A 321 1.27 -10.11 6.69
CA ILE A 321 1.97 -11.34 6.25
C ILE A 321 1.25 -12.56 6.82
N LEU A 322 0.79 -13.45 5.93
CA LEU A 322 0.02 -14.64 6.24
C LEU A 322 0.63 -15.90 5.62
N PRO A 323 0.46 -17.08 6.25
CA PRO A 323 0.85 -18.35 5.64
C PRO A 323 -0.10 -18.74 4.49
N GLY A 324 0.38 -19.62 3.59
CA GLY A 324 -0.40 -20.19 2.50
C GLY A 324 -0.46 -19.32 1.25
N HIS A 325 -1.58 -19.37 0.54
CA HIS A 325 -1.81 -18.72 -0.75
C HIS A 325 -3.08 -17.85 -0.73
N SER A 326 -3.06 -16.78 -1.53
CA SER A 326 -4.23 -15.95 -1.76
C SER A 326 -5.32 -16.73 -2.50
N GLN A 327 -6.57 -16.47 -2.12
CA GLN A 327 -7.70 -17.03 -2.87
C GLN A 327 -8.16 -16.03 -3.92
N PRO A 328 -8.44 -16.48 -5.14
CA PRO A 328 -9.05 -15.62 -6.15
C PRO A 328 -10.41 -15.13 -5.64
N THR A 329 -10.58 -13.83 -5.54
CA THR A 329 -11.88 -13.21 -5.27
C THR A 329 -12.27 -12.35 -6.45
N LEU A 330 -13.48 -12.56 -7.00
CA LEU A 330 -14.02 -11.78 -8.13
C LEU A 330 -14.22 -10.30 -7.78
N PHE A 331 -14.36 -9.99 -6.50
CA PHE A 331 -14.63 -8.64 -6.00
C PHE A 331 -13.79 -8.34 -4.76
N GLY A 332 -12.60 -7.82 -4.96
CA GLY A 332 -11.75 -7.30 -3.90
C GLY A 332 -10.37 -7.95 -3.83
N GLN A 333 -9.33 -7.12 -3.83
CA GLN A 333 -8.00 -7.55 -3.43
C GLN A 333 -7.97 -7.64 -1.90
N THR A 334 -7.58 -8.78 -1.38
CA THR A 334 -7.19 -8.88 0.03
C THR A 334 -5.85 -8.18 0.17
N SER A 335 -5.79 -7.10 0.96
CA SER A 335 -4.53 -6.45 1.33
C SER A 335 -3.74 -7.32 2.32
N ALA A 336 -3.29 -8.49 1.85
CA ALA A 336 -2.49 -9.44 2.63
C ALA A 336 -1.43 -10.08 1.75
N ALA A 337 -0.22 -10.22 2.31
CA ALA A 337 0.92 -10.86 1.67
C ALA A 337 0.98 -12.34 2.08
N PHE A 338 0.66 -13.24 1.17
CA PHE A 338 0.71 -14.68 1.43
C PHE A 338 2.09 -15.26 1.13
N SER A 339 2.68 -15.95 2.11
CA SER A 339 4.06 -16.47 2.00
C SER A 339 4.28 -17.44 0.84
N GLY A 340 3.29 -18.24 0.49
CA GLY A 340 3.35 -19.16 -0.65
C GLY A 340 3.42 -18.43 -2.00
N ASP A 341 2.64 -17.35 -2.17
CA ASP A 341 2.63 -16.55 -3.38
C ASP A 341 3.92 -15.75 -3.53
N ILE A 342 4.41 -15.15 -2.45
CA ILE A 342 5.67 -14.39 -2.45
C ILE A 342 6.85 -15.31 -2.71
N ARG A 343 6.90 -16.51 -2.09
CA ARG A 343 7.91 -17.53 -2.38
C ARG A 343 7.91 -17.90 -3.86
N LYS A 344 6.73 -18.16 -4.45
CA LYS A 344 6.61 -18.47 -5.88
C LYS A 344 7.09 -17.32 -6.76
N ALA A 345 6.82 -16.07 -6.38
CA ALA A 345 7.33 -14.89 -7.08
C ALA A 345 8.86 -14.85 -7.09
N PHE A 346 9.50 -15.10 -5.93
CA PHE A 346 10.96 -15.20 -5.84
C PHE A 346 11.52 -16.35 -6.68
N GLU A 347 10.89 -17.53 -6.67
CA GLU A 347 11.30 -18.67 -7.50
C GLU A 347 11.24 -18.34 -9.00
N VAL A 348 10.19 -17.64 -9.45
CA VAL A 348 10.08 -17.18 -10.84
C VAL A 348 11.18 -16.19 -11.17
N ALA A 349 11.41 -15.18 -10.31
CA ALA A 349 12.44 -14.18 -10.51
C ALA A 349 13.85 -14.81 -10.51
N ALA A 350 14.10 -15.82 -9.68
CA ALA A 350 15.39 -16.52 -9.63
C ALA A 350 15.69 -17.31 -10.92
N LYS A 351 14.67 -17.97 -11.49
CA LYS A 351 14.80 -18.84 -12.69
C LYS A 351 14.77 -18.08 -14.02
N ASP A 352 14.32 -16.84 -14.04
CA ASP A 352 14.27 -16.02 -15.26
C ASP A 352 15.64 -15.37 -15.53
N ASP A 353 16.37 -15.86 -16.53
CA ASP A 353 17.69 -15.35 -16.89
C ASP A 353 17.67 -13.89 -17.36
N THR A 354 16.54 -13.37 -17.79
CA THR A 354 16.38 -11.96 -18.16
C THR A 354 16.25 -11.04 -16.94
N VAL A 355 15.83 -11.56 -15.79
CA VAL A 355 15.83 -10.82 -14.52
C VAL A 355 17.25 -10.73 -13.98
N LYS A 356 17.82 -9.53 -13.93
CA LYS A 356 19.20 -9.28 -13.48
C LYS A 356 19.30 -8.82 -12.03
N ALA A 357 18.25 -8.19 -11.50
CA ALA A 357 18.15 -7.79 -10.11
C ALA A 357 16.69 -7.86 -9.64
N VAL A 358 16.50 -7.93 -8.33
CA VAL A 358 15.17 -7.98 -7.71
C VAL A 358 15.04 -6.84 -6.70
N VAL A 359 13.94 -6.11 -6.77
CA VAL A 359 13.51 -5.17 -5.74
C VAL A 359 12.30 -5.76 -5.03
N MET A 360 12.41 -5.97 -3.72
CA MET A 360 11.28 -6.32 -2.86
C MET A 360 10.68 -5.03 -2.30
N ARG A 361 9.48 -4.66 -2.76
CA ARG A 361 8.73 -3.53 -2.21
C ARG A 361 7.91 -4.01 -1.03
N VAL A 362 8.17 -3.46 0.16
CA VAL A 362 7.53 -3.88 1.41
C VAL A 362 6.70 -2.74 1.96
N ASP A 363 5.37 -2.95 2.02
CA ASP A 363 4.44 -2.09 2.73
C ASP A 363 3.57 -2.94 3.66
N SER A 364 4.15 -3.33 4.82
CA SER A 364 3.59 -4.35 5.70
C SER A 364 3.84 -4.05 7.18
N PRO A 365 2.80 -4.16 8.03
CA PRO A 365 2.94 -4.06 9.48
C PRO A 365 3.53 -5.34 10.12
N GLY A 366 3.83 -6.37 9.30
CA GLY A 366 4.22 -7.69 9.76
C GLY A 366 3.06 -8.69 9.79
N GLY A 367 3.18 -9.74 10.59
CA GLY A 367 2.16 -10.79 10.66
C GLY A 367 2.69 -12.09 11.28
N SER A 368 2.43 -13.23 10.63
CA SER A 368 2.89 -14.55 11.05
C SER A 368 4.42 -14.63 11.03
N ALA A 369 5.00 -15.15 12.12
CA ALA A 369 6.44 -15.36 12.22
C ALA A 369 6.91 -16.45 11.25
N GLU A 370 6.15 -17.54 11.12
CA GLU A 370 6.44 -18.64 10.20
C GLU A 370 6.38 -18.17 8.74
N ALA A 371 5.35 -17.42 8.37
CA ALA A 371 5.20 -16.88 7.02
C ALA A 371 6.35 -15.92 6.67
N SER A 372 6.79 -15.09 7.62
CA SER A 372 7.92 -14.18 7.44
C SER A 372 9.23 -14.96 7.22
N GLU A 373 9.45 -16.06 7.95
CA GLU A 373 10.61 -16.94 7.75
C GLU A 373 10.60 -17.59 6.36
N VAL A 374 9.44 -18.05 5.89
CA VAL A 374 9.29 -18.62 4.53
C VAL A 374 9.68 -17.60 3.46
N ILE A 375 9.24 -16.34 3.61
CA ILE A 375 9.57 -15.26 2.67
C ILE A 375 11.06 -14.93 2.73
N LEU A 376 11.64 -14.79 3.93
CA LEU A 376 13.07 -14.51 4.11
C LEU A 376 13.94 -15.60 3.45
N ASN A 377 13.62 -16.87 3.67
CA ASN A 377 14.36 -17.98 3.06
C ASN A 377 14.25 -17.98 1.54
N ALA A 378 13.08 -17.63 0.97
CA ALA A 378 12.93 -17.50 -0.47
C ALA A 378 13.75 -16.32 -1.04
N SER A 379 13.83 -15.21 -0.32
CA SER A 379 14.63 -14.06 -0.71
C SER A 379 16.14 -14.37 -0.76
N HIS A 380 16.66 -15.17 0.19
CA HIS A 380 18.04 -15.61 0.21
C HIS A 380 18.42 -16.46 -1.03
N GLN A 381 17.49 -17.26 -1.57
CA GLN A 381 17.73 -18.02 -2.79
C GLN A 381 17.95 -17.12 -4.01
N VAL A 382 17.26 -16.01 -4.10
CA VAL A 382 17.49 -14.99 -5.14
C VAL A 382 18.81 -14.28 -4.90
N GLN A 383 19.07 -13.85 -3.67
CA GLN A 383 20.26 -13.10 -3.27
C GLN A 383 21.56 -13.86 -3.55
N ALA A 384 21.54 -15.20 -3.52
CA ALA A 384 22.69 -16.03 -3.87
C ALA A 384 23.16 -15.85 -5.33
N HIS A 385 22.31 -15.33 -6.22
CA HIS A 385 22.58 -15.26 -7.66
C HIS A 385 22.36 -13.88 -8.27
N LYS A 386 21.53 -13.03 -7.65
CA LYS A 386 21.09 -11.73 -8.18
C LYS A 386 21.04 -10.70 -7.05
N PRO A 387 21.41 -9.44 -7.29
CA PRO A 387 21.23 -8.39 -6.29
C PRO A 387 19.78 -8.33 -5.82
N LEU A 388 19.58 -8.32 -4.50
CA LEU A 388 18.29 -8.15 -3.84
C LEU A 388 18.28 -6.83 -3.07
N ILE A 389 17.45 -5.91 -3.52
CA ILE A 389 17.26 -4.60 -2.91
C ILE A 389 15.87 -4.56 -2.25
N VAL A 390 15.77 -3.95 -1.10
CA VAL A 390 14.48 -3.65 -0.46
C VAL A 390 14.15 -2.19 -0.65
N SER A 391 12.89 -1.91 -0.99
CA SER A 391 12.27 -0.58 -0.91
C SER A 391 11.09 -0.67 0.06
N MET A 392 11.18 0.06 1.16
CA MET A 392 10.10 0.15 2.13
C MET A 392 9.10 1.23 1.69
N GLY A 393 7.79 0.93 1.84
CA GLY A 393 6.70 1.88 1.63
C GLY A 393 6.42 2.71 2.88
N ASP A 394 5.14 2.96 3.14
CA ASP A 394 4.73 3.67 4.36
C ASP A 394 5.13 2.91 5.62
N VAL A 395 5.05 1.58 5.56
CA VAL A 395 5.28 0.69 6.70
C VAL A 395 6.11 -0.53 6.30
N ALA A 396 7.16 -0.83 7.05
CA ALA A 396 7.90 -2.09 6.95
C ALA A 396 8.33 -2.55 8.36
N GLY A 397 7.34 -2.92 9.18
CA GLY A 397 7.55 -3.18 10.59
C GLY A 397 7.42 -4.65 10.96
N SER A 398 8.11 -5.04 12.03
CA SER A 398 8.04 -6.37 12.63
C SER A 398 8.33 -7.49 11.62
N GLY A 399 7.34 -8.31 11.22
CA GLY A 399 7.50 -9.28 10.14
C GLY A 399 7.93 -8.65 8.81
N GLY A 400 7.48 -7.42 8.50
CA GLY A 400 7.92 -6.66 7.33
C GLY A 400 9.40 -6.28 7.40
N TYR A 401 9.91 -5.92 8.58
CA TYR A 401 11.35 -5.70 8.79
C TYR A 401 12.13 -7.01 8.80
N TYR A 402 11.56 -8.08 9.35
CA TYR A 402 12.14 -9.43 9.37
C TYR A 402 12.53 -9.89 7.96
N ILE A 403 11.60 -9.79 7.01
CA ILE A 403 11.86 -10.20 5.62
C ILE A 403 12.82 -9.26 4.89
N SER A 404 12.99 -8.04 5.39
CA SER A 404 13.81 -6.98 4.77
C SER A 404 15.25 -6.97 5.25
N CYS A 405 15.51 -7.39 6.51
CA CYS A 405 16.75 -7.11 7.23
C CYS A 405 18.02 -7.73 6.60
N ALA A 406 17.89 -8.77 5.80
CA ALA A 406 19.00 -9.47 5.16
C ALA A 406 19.30 -9.04 3.72
N ALA A 407 18.56 -8.08 3.15
CA ALA A 407 18.80 -7.58 1.81
C ALA A 407 20.19 -6.91 1.66
N ASP A 408 20.71 -6.89 0.43
CA ASP A 408 21.99 -6.25 0.11
C ASP A 408 22.00 -4.76 0.43
N THR A 409 20.87 -4.10 0.14
CA THR A 409 20.65 -2.69 0.44
C THR A 409 19.15 -2.46 0.72
N ILE A 410 18.88 -1.67 1.75
CA ILE A 410 17.53 -1.30 2.15
C ILE A 410 17.33 0.20 1.94
N PHE A 411 16.33 0.54 1.15
CA PHE A 411 15.81 1.90 0.97
C PHE A 411 14.55 2.09 1.80
N ALA A 412 14.39 3.27 2.38
CA ALA A 412 13.16 3.72 3.02
C ALA A 412 12.98 5.22 2.79
N ASP A 413 11.73 5.69 2.74
CA ASP A 413 11.47 7.14 2.83
C ASP A 413 11.78 7.63 4.24
N ALA A 414 12.07 8.92 4.40
CA ALA A 414 12.47 9.46 5.71
C ALA A 414 11.40 9.22 6.78
N VAL A 415 10.13 9.24 6.38
CA VAL A 415 8.97 9.04 7.25
C VAL A 415 8.43 7.60 7.28
N THR A 416 9.00 6.67 6.51
CA THR A 416 8.65 5.24 6.59
C THR A 416 8.65 4.76 8.03
N THR A 417 7.64 4.03 8.45
CA THR A 417 7.59 3.45 9.80
C THR A 417 8.14 2.03 9.76
N THR A 418 9.24 1.74 10.51
CA THR A 418 9.96 0.46 10.38
C THR A 418 10.46 -0.13 11.70
N ALA A 419 11.20 -1.23 11.60
CA ALA A 419 11.75 -2.04 12.70
C ALA A 419 10.69 -2.77 13.52
N SER A 420 10.33 -2.33 14.73
CA SER A 420 9.43 -3.07 15.63
C SER A 420 9.90 -4.51 15.91
N ILE A 421 11.21 -4.67 16.17
CA ILE A 421 11.86 -5.97 16.39
C ILE A 421 11.44 -6.53 17.75
N GLY A 422 10.43 -7.39 17.74
CA GLY A 422 9.82 -7.96 18.92
C GLY A 422 8.66 -8.89 18.56
N VAL A 423 8.15 -9.62 19.54
CA VAL A 423 7.16 -10.68 19.38
C VAL A 423 6.00 -10.46 20.35
N VAL A 424 4.79 -10.76 19.93
CA VAL A 424 3.59 -10.77 20.75
C VAL A 424 2.86 -12.09 20.59
N GLY A 425 2.31 -12.63 21.67
CA GLY A 425 1.53 -13.86 21.64
C GLY A 425 0.52 -13.90 22.76
N GLY A 426 -0.51 -14.72 22.60
CA GLY A 426 -1.55 -14.85 23.62
C GLY A 426 -2.88 -15.34 23.06
N LYS A 427 -3.92 -15.17 23.86
CA LYS A 427 -5.27 -15.60 23.51
C LYS A 427 -6.33 -14.72 24.16
N LEU A 428 -7.55 -14.80 23.65
CA LEU A 428 -8.73 -14.30 24.33
C LEU A 428 -9.37 -15.39 25.18
N VAL A 429 -9.72 -15.05 26.40
CA VAL A 429 -10.47 -15.90 27.33
C VAL A 429 -11.92 -15.44 27.30
N THR A 430 -12.84 -16.33 26.93
CA THR A 430 -14.24 -16.00 26.65
C THR A 430 -15.22 -16.57 27.68
N THR A 431 -14.72 -17.18 28.76
CA THR A 431 -15.56 -17.84 29.78
C THR A 431 -16.61 -16.91 30.35
N GLY A 432 -16.22 -15.70 30.78
CA GLY A 432 -17.17 -14.73 31.33
C GLY A 432 -18.26 -14.30 30.35
N MET A 433 -17.99 -14.31 29.04
CA MET A 433 -18.99 -14.08 28.01
C MET A 433 -20.00 -15.24 27.95
N TRP A 434 -19.51 -16.48 27.96
CA TRP A 434 -20.37 -17.68 27.95
C TRP A 434 -21.19 -17.80 29.21
N ASP A 435 -20.63 -17.45 30.38
CA ASP A 435 -21.35 -17.40 31.65
C ASP A 435 -22.52 -16.44 31.61
N LYS A 436 -22.32 -15.23 31.00
CA LYS A 436 -23.41 -14.25 30.80
C LYS A 436 -24.51 -14.76 29.88
N LEU A 437 -24.17 -15.65 28.95
CA LEU A 437 -25.13 -16.27 28.02
C LEU A 437 -25.74 -17.57 28.56
N GLY A 438 -25.31 -18.04 29.76
CA GLY A 438 -25.76 -19.30 30.35
C GLY A 438 -25.27 -20.54 29.62
N VAL A 439 -24.13 -20.45 28.91
CA VAL A 439 -23.53 -21.56 28.17
C VAL A 439 -22.32 -22.10 28.92
N ASN A 440 -22.32 -23.42 29.21
CA ASN A 440 -21.23 -24.13 29.88
C ASN A 440 -20.43 -24.97 28.89
N TRP A 441 -19.10 -24.84 28.93
CA TRP A 441 -18.18 -25.64 28.12
C TRP A 441 -17.43 -26.63 29.01
N VAL A 442 -17.46 -27.90 28.68
CA VAL A 442 -16.76 -28.98 29.42
C VAL A 442 -15.63 -29.52 28.55
N GLY A 443 -14.40 -29.30 28.96
CA GLY A 443 -13.20 -29.75 28.25
C GLY A 443 -12.75 -31.15 28.66
N TYR A 444 -12.34 -31.93 27.68
CA TYR A 444 -11.67 -33.22 27.88
C TYR A 444 -10.32 -33.17 27.19
N LYS A 445 -9.22 -33.37 27.95
CA LYS A 445 -7.87 -33.26 27.37
C LYS A 445 -7.04 -34.54 27.52
N ARG A 446 -6.15 -34.76 26.58
CA ARG A 446 -5.03 -35.70 26.64
C ARG A 446 -3.79 -34.95 26.19
N GLY A 447 -2.72 -35.04 26.98
CA GLY A 447 -1.53 -34.18 26.88
C GLY A 447 -1.63 -32.94 27.76
N ALA A 448 -0.53 -32.58 28.43
CA ALA A 448 -0.49 -31.50 29.41
C ALA A 448 -0.91 -30.14 28.84
N ASN A 449 -0.52 -29.86 27.59
CA ASN A 449 -0.69 -28.56 26.94
C ASN A 449 -1.69 -28.58 25.77
N SER A 450 -2.53 -29.65 25.66
CA SER A 450 -3.48 -29.75 24.54
C SER A 450 -4.56 -28.67 24.55
N ASP A 451 -4.71 -27.94 25.63
CA ASP A 451 -5.62 -26.80 25.82
C ASP A 451 -4.90 -25.44 25.90
N LEU A 452 -3.62 -25.38 25.47
CA LEU A 452 -2.80 -24.16 25.55
C LEU A 452 -3.51 -22.91 24.99
N PHE A 453 -4.06 -23.02 23.78
CA PHE A 453 -4.78 -21.90 23.12
C PHE A 453 -6.31 -22.00 23.29
N ASN A 454 -6.81 -22.83 24.21
CA ASN A 454 -8.23 -22.88 24.49
C ASN A 454 -8.70 -21.58 25.18
N SER A 455 -9.86 -21.06 24.76
CA SER A 455 -10.42 -19.80 25.27
C SER A 455 -11.18 -19.92 26.60
N SER A 456 -11.25 -21.12 27.20
CA SER A 456 -12.03 -21.35 28.44
C SER A 456 -11.30 -20.91 29.71
N ARG A 457 -10.02 -20.64 29.68
CA ARG A 457 -9.24 -20.21 30.86
C ARG A 457 -7.97 -19.49 30.45
N ARG A 458 -7.42 -18.70 31.38
CA ARG A 458 -6.07 -18.12 31.22
C ARG A 458 -5.01 -19.21 31.09
N PHE A 459 -3.84 -18.84 30.65
CA PHE A 459 -2.65 -19.68 30.80
C PHE A 459 -2.41 -19.95 32.31
N ASP A 460 -2.17 -21.19 32.67
CA ASP A 460 -1.56 -21.48 33.96
C ASP A 460 -0.06 -21.15 33.94
N ASP A 461 0.59 -21.21 35.12
CA ASP A 461 1.98 -20.81 35.26
C ASP A 461 2.92 -21.63 34.35
N SER A 462 2.70 -22.94 34.22
CA SER A 462 3.50 -23.82 33.35
C SER A 462 3.28 -23.49 31.85
N GLN A 463 2.03 -23.23 31.47
CA GLN A 463 1.71 -22.84 30.09
C GLN A 463 2.28 -21.46 29.74
N ARG A 464 2.26 -20.54 30.71
CA ARG A 464 2.83 -19.20 30.54
C ARG A 464 4.34 -19.26 30.40
N GLU A 465 5.03 -20.05 31.22
CA GLU A 465 6.47 -20.29 31.11
C GLU A 465 6.82 -20.89 29.74
N LEU A 466 6.13 -21.97 29.33
CA LEU A 466 6.32 -22.61 28.03
C LEU A 466 6.15 -21.64 26.86
N LEU A 467 5.11 -20.82 26.89
CA LEU A 467 4.85 -19.85 25.81
C LEU A 467 5.89 -18.71 25.83
N ALA A 468 6.30 -18.26 27.02
CA ALA A 468 7.35 -17.25 27.17
C ALA A 468 8.69 -17.75 26.60
N ASP A 469 9.10 -18.97 26.88
CA ASP A 469 10.32 -19.59 26.36
C ASP A 469 10.26 -19.72 24.81
N TYR A 470 9.11 -20.15 24.30
CA TYR A 470 8.90 -20.21 22.84
C TYR A 470 9.00 -18.82 22.20
N MET A 471 8.32 -17.81 22.76
CA MET A 471 8.35 -16.43 22.27
C MET A 471 9.75 -15.83 22.37
N GLN A 472 10.49 -16.10 23.44
CA GLN A 472 11.88 -15.67 23.59
C GLN A 472 12.75 -16.28 22.49
N THR A 473 12.57 -17.56 22.18
CA THR A 473 13.30 -18.22 21.09
C THR A 473 13.03 -17.54 19.74
N VAL A 474 11.77 -17.27 19.41
CA VAL A 474 11.40 -16.54 18.18
C VAL A 474 12.00 -15.14 18.15
N TYR A 475 12.02 -14.45 19.30
CA TYR A 475 12.62 -13.12 19.41
C TYR A 475 14.15 -13.13 19.20
N GLU A 476 14.86 -14.12 19.79
CA GLU A 476 16.31 -14.28 19.57
C GLU A 476 16.63 -14.61 18.10
N VAL A 477 15.83 -15.44 17.44
CA VAL A 477 15.95 -15.73 16.01
C VAL A 477 15.81 -14.44 15.21
N PHE A 478 14.79 -13.60 15.50
CA PHE A 478 14.60 -12.31 14.82
C PHE A 478 15.82 -11.40 15.00
N LYS A 479 16.29 -11.23 16.25
CA LYS A 479 17.50 -10.42 16.51
C LYS A 479 18.73 -10.99 15.81
N GLY A 480 18.86 -12.29 15.73
CA GLY A 480 19.94 -12.99 15.03
C GLY A 480 19.95 -12.70 13.53
N HIS A 481 18.79 -12.75 12.87
CA HIS A 481 18.68 -12.38 11.45
C HIS A 481 19.05 -10.91 11.20
N VAL A 482 18.57 -10.01 12.06
CA VAL A 482 18.94 -8.58 11.96
C VAL A 482 20.44 -8.38 12.18
N ALA A 483 21.01 -8.97 13.22
CA ALA A 483 22.44 -8.85 13.53
C ALA A 483 23.30 -9.39 12.39
N THR A 484 22.93 -10.53 11.80
CA THR A 484 23.63 -11.14 10.68
C THR A 484 23.46 -10.34 9.39
N GLY A 485 22.23 -10.00 9.05
CA GLY A 485 21.91 -9.31 7.80
C GLY A 485 22.42 -7.87 7.76
N ARG A 486 22.40 -7.17 8.89
CA ARG A 486 22.90 -5.79 8.98
C ARG A 486 24.41 -5.74 9.27
N GLY A 487 24.94 -6.70 10.05
CA GLY A 487 26.37 -6.84 10.32
C GLY A 487 27.02 -5.55 10.86
N SER A 488 28.12 -5.14 10.24
CA SER A 488 28.88 -3.92 10.62
C SER A 488 28.15 -2.59 10.31
N ARG A 489 26.99 -2.63 9.65
CA ARG A 489 26.16 -1.45 9.39
C ARG A 489 25.45 -0.95 10.64
N LEU A 490 25.18 -1.84 11.62
CA LEU A 490 24.57 -1.45 12.89
C LEU A 490 25.47 -0.47 13.67
N ARG A 491 24.87 0.60 14.17
CA ARG A 491 25.57 1.63 14.95
C ARG A 491 25.57 1.37 16.46
N LYS A 492 24.71 0.45 16.92
CA LYS A 492 24.58 0.01 18.30
C LYS A 492 24.37 -1.50 18.34
N PRO A 493 24.63 -2.18 19.48
CA PRO A 493 24.22 -3.56 19.67
C PRO A 493 22.71 -3.74 19.44
N ILE A 494 22.31 -4.86 18.85
CA ILE A 494 20.91 -5.11 18.47
C ILE A 494 19.97 -5.03 19.66
N ASP A 495 20.38 -5.44 20.86
CA ASP A 495 19.57 -5.39 22.08
C ASP A 495 19.19 -3.96 22.50
N GLN A 496 19.96 -2.94 22.09
CA GLN A 496 19.65 -1.54 22.35
C GLN A 496 18.71 -0.93 21.30
N MET A 497 18.52 -1.57 20.17
CA MET A 497 17.69 -1.09 19.07
C MET A 497 16.43 -1.94 18.85
N ALA A 498 16.42 -3.17 19.34
CA ALA A 498 15.28 -4.06 19.31
C ALA A 498 14.22 -3.65 20.37
N GLY A 499 13.67 -4.62 21.10
CA GLY A 499 12.70 -4.34 22.16
C GLY A 499 11.31 -3.95 21.64
N GLY A 500 11.03 -4.13 20.36
CA GLY A 500 9.77 -3.75 19.76
C GLY A 500 9.65 -2.27 19.40
N ARG A 501 10.73 -1.47 19.60
CA ARG A 501 10.74 -0.04 19.27
C ARG A 501 10.55 0.16 17.77
N VAL A 502 9.74 1.14 17.43
CA VAL A 502 9.44 1.56 16.06
C VAL A 502 10.25 2.82 15.74
N TYR A 503 10.73 2.92 14.52
CA TYR A 503 11.55 4.04 14.05
C TYR A 503 10.98 4.60 12.75
N THR A 504 11.24 5.89 12.49
CA THR A 504 11.11 6.41 11.13
C THR A 504 12.29 5.92 10.26
N GLY A 505 12.16 6.00 8.92
CA GLY A 505 13.25 5.65 8.01
C GLY A 505 14.51 6.47 8.27
N GLN A 506 14.36 7.76 8.59
CA GLN A 506 15.48 8.63 8.96
C GLN A 506 16.19 8.14 10.24
N GLN A 507 15.42 7.83 11.29
CA GLN A 507 15.98 7.28 12.54
C GLN A 507 16.63 5.90 12.32
N ALA A 508 16.02 5.08 11.46
CA ALA A 508 16.53 3.76 11.10
C ALA A 508 17.84 3.84 10.31
N LEU A 509 17.99 4.83 9.42
CA LEU A 509 19.25 5.13 8.72
C LEU A 509 20.37 5.47 9.71
N GLU A 510 20.11 6.33 10.68
CA GLU A 510 21.07 6.74 11.71
C GLU A 510 21.54 5.55 12.56
N LEU A 511 20.68 4.55 12.75
CA LEU A 511 20.99 3.33 13.50
C LEU A 511 21.61 2.21 12.65
N GLY A 512 21.63 2.36 11.32
CA GLY A 512 22.12 1.35 10.40
C GLY A 512 21.13 0.20 10.17
N LEU A 513 19.87 0.40 10.52
CA LEU A 513 18.76 -0.52 10.24
C LEU A 513 18.28 -0.39 8.79
N VAL A 514 18.51 0.77 8.16
CA VAL A 514 18.28 1.10 6.76
C VAL A 514 19.59 1.63 6.17
N ASP A 515 19.81 1.51 4.87
CA ASP A 515 21.04 1.92 4.21
C ASP A 515 20.94 3.29 3.52
N ARG A 516 19.76 3.61 2.99
CA ARG A 516 19.54 4.80 2.15
C ARG A 516 18.14 5.36 2.33
N ILE A 517 18.02 6.68 2.26
CA ILE A 517 16.74 7.35 2.08
C ILE A 517 16.42 7.40 0.58
N GLY A 518 15.19 7.04 0.22
CA GLY A 518 14.65 7.04 -1.13
C GLY A 518 13.55 5.99 -1.31
N GLY A 519 12.72 6.18 -2.33
CA GLY A 519 11.57 5.35 -2.62
C GLY A 519 11.85 4.19 -3.58
N LEU A 520 10.77 3.71 -4.22
CA LEU A 520 10.83 2.57 -5.14
C LEU A 520 11.68 2.88 -6.39
N LYS A 521 11.59 4.10 -6.93
CA LYS A 521 12.36 4.51 -8.13
C LYS A 521 13.85 4.44 -7.87
N GLU A 522 14.31 5.04 -6.78
CA GLU A 522 15.73 5.05 -6.39
C GLU A 522 16.26 3.64 -6.11
N ALA A 523 15.42 2.77 -5.53
CA ALA A 523 15.77 1.37 -5.32
C ALA A 523 15.90 0.58 -6.63
N ILE A 524 15.02 0.82 -7.61
CA ILE A 524 15.09 0.21 -8.95
C ILE A 524 16.33 0.66 -9.69
N ASP A 525 16.63 1.95 -9.73
CA ASP A 525 17.82 2.49 -10.39
C ASP A 525 19.12 1.94 -9.77
N TYR A 526 19.12 1.85 -8.44
CA TYR A 526 20.25 1.26 -7.71
C TYR A 526 20.41 -0.24 -8.02
N ALA A 527 19.30 -0.98 -8.10
CA ALA A 527 19.31 -2.40 -8.46
C ALA A 527 19.85 -2.62 -9.87
N ALA A 528 19.43 -1.81 -10.85
CA ALA A 528 19.93 -1.82 -12.22
C ALA A 528 21.45 -1.53 -12.28
N SER A 529 21.89 -0.51 -11.55
CA SER A 529 23.31 -0.16 -11.42
C SER A 529 24.14 -1.30 -10.82
N LYS A 530 23.63 -1.96 -9.77
CA LYS A 530 24.29 -3.13 -9.16
C LYS A 530 24.38 -4.32 -10.10
N ALA A 531 23.39 -4.51 -10.95
CA ALA A 531 23.37 -5.54 -11.98
C ALA A 531 24.13 -5.14 -13.26
N SER A 532 24.66 -3.90 -13.33
CA SER A 532 25.36 -3.35 -14.50
C SER A 532 24.52 -3.38 -15.79
N ILE A 533 23.24 -3.07 -15.69
CA ILE A 533 22.29 -2.96 -16.82
C ILE A 533 21.84 -1.50 -17.00
N GLU A 534 21.91 -1.00 -18.25
CA GLU A 534 21.52 0.38 -18.60
C GLU A 534 20.15 0.41 -19.30
N ASP A 535 19.92 -0.49 -20.26
CA ASP A 535 18.66 -0.61 -20.99
C ASP A 535 17.85 -1.80 -20.46
N TYR A 536 16.93 -1.56 -19.55
CA TYR A 536 16.15 -2.57 -18.86
C TYR A 536 14.66 -2.24 -18.83
N GLU A 537 13.85 -3.25 -18.58
CA GLU A 537 12.44 -3.09 -18.23
C GLU A 537 12.22 -3.33 -16.73
N VAL A 538 11.20 -2.69 -16.18
CA VAL A 538 10.73 -2.96 -14.81
C VAL A 538 9.58 -3.95 -14.87
N ARG A 539 9.78 -5.15 -14.33
CA ARG A 539 8.82 -6.24 -14.41
C ARG A 539 8.24 -6.57 -13.04
N VAL A 540 6.94 -6.43 -12.87
CA VAL A 540 6.24 -6.85 -11.64
C VAL A 540 6.05 -8.38 -11.67
N ILE A 541 6.42 -9.04 -10.58
CA ILE A 541 6.28 -10.50 -10.41
C ILE A 541 5.56 -10.77 -9.08
N PRO A 542 4.46 -11.55 -9.07
CA PRO A 542 3.77 -12.08 -10.25
C PRO A 542 3.16 -10.95 -11.09
N ARG A 543 2.95 -11.21 -12.37
CA ARG A 543 2.21 -10.25 -13.20
C ARG A 543 0.82 -10.09 -12.62
N PRO A 544 0.32 -8.85 -12.49
CA PRO A 544 -1.05 -8.62 -12.08
C PRO A 544 -1.99 -9.41 -13.01
N LYS A 545 -2.85 -10.26 -12.44
CA LYS A 545 -3.80 -11.04 -13.24
C LYS A 545 -4.89 -10.11 -13.74
N ASP A 546 -5.17 -10.16 -15.04
CA ASP A 546 -6.36 -9.50 -15.57
C ASP A 546 -7.65 -10.22 -15.11
N PHE A 547 -8.74 -9.46 -15.10
CA PHE A 547 -10.05 -9.97 -14.65
C PHE A 547 -10.48 -11.23 -15.42
N PHE A 548 -10.17 -11.31 -16.71
CA PHE A 548 -10.53 -12.46 -17.54
C PHE A 548 -9.74 -13.70 -17.15
N THR A 549 -8.46 -13.56 -16.86
CA THR A 549 -7.61 -14.66 -16.37
C THR A 549 -8.15 -15.17 -15.04
N MET A 550 -8.53 -14.29 -14.11
CA MET A 550 -9.15 -14.66 -12.84
C MET A 550 -10.49 -15.38 -13.05
N LEU A 551 -11.33 -14.86 -13.95
CA LEU A 551 -12.61 -15.47 -14.27
C LEU A 551 -12.45 -16.88 -14.89
N MET A 552 -11.48 -17.06 -15.77
CA MET A 552 -11.22 -18.36 -16.41
C MET A 552 -10.60 -19.37 -15.44
N GLU A 553 -9.71 -18.95 -14.54
CA GLU A 553 -9.19 -19.82 -13.48
C GLU A 553 -10.32 -20.30 -12.55
N ASP A 554 -11.26 -19.44 -12.22
CA ASP A 554 -12.44 -19.77 -11.40
C ASP A 554 -13.38 -20.74 -12.14
N PHE A 555 -13.56 -20.55 -13.46
CA PHE A 555 -14.38 -21.45 -14.30
C PHE A 555 -13.68 -22.77 -14.67
N SER A 556 -12.37 -22.79 -14.84
CA SER A 556 -11.63 -23.99 -15.25
C SER A 556 -11.42 -24.97 -14.10
N GLY A 557 -11.53 -24.51 -12.86
CA GLY A 557 -11.24 -25.32 -11.67
C GLY A 557 -9.75 -25.75 -11.59
N GLU A 558 -8.87 -25.14 -12.40
CA GLU A 558 -7.43 -25.41 -12.41
C GLU A 558 -6.68 -24.68 -11.29
N GLY A 559 -7.38 -23.89 -10.46
CA GLY A 559 -6.85 -23.47 -9.18
C GLY A 559 -6.54 -24.72 -8.36
N GLU A 560 -5.29 -24.91 -7.92
CA GLU A 560 -4.93 -25.96 -6.97
C GLU A 560 -5.98 -25.98 -5.87
N ALA A 561 -6.66 -27.14 -5.71
CA ALA A 561 -7.73 -27.27 -4.74
C ALA A 561 -7.22 -26.80 -3.38
N PRO A 562 -7.88 -25.85 -2.71
CA PRO A 562 -7.40 -25.33 -1.45
C PRO A 562 -7.43 -26.45 -0.42
N THR A 563 -6.26 -26.95 -0.07
CA THR A 563 -6.08 -27.83 1.10
C THR A 563 -5.98 -27.02 2.38
N ASP A 564 -5.92 -25.68 2.27
CA ASP A 564 -5.77 -24.78 3.38
C ASP A 564 -7.07 -24.10 3.79
N ILE A 565 -7.28 -24.04 5.12
CA ILE A 565 -8.42 -23.38 5.75
C ILE A 565 -8.33 -21.88 5.47
N THR A 566 -9.22 -21.41 4.61
CA THR A 566 -9.30 -19.99 4.24
C THR A 566 -9.57 -19.08 5.41
N MET A 567 -8.86 -17.95 5.48
CA MET A 567 -9.32 -16.84 6.31
C MET A 567 -10.69 -16.38 5.79
N ARG A 568 -11.72 -16.55 6.61
CA ARG A 568 -12.96 -15.85 6.36
C ARG A 568 -12.67 -14.38 6.55
N ASP A 569 -12.89 -13.64 5.49
CA ASP A 569 -12.80 -12.19 5.48
C ASP A 569 -13.54 -11.63 6.70
N ALA A 570 -13.00 -10.62 7.40
CA ALA A 570 -13.70 -9.98 8.53
C ALA A 570 -15.09 -9.44 8.09
N ALA A 571 -15.26 -9.15 6.79
CA ALA A 571 -16.56 -8.88 6.19
C ALA A 571 -17.51 -10.08 6.30
N THR A 572 -17.02 -11.30 6.16
CA THR A 572 -17.79 -12.54 6.34
C THR A 572 -18.10 -12.82 7.82
N LEU A 573 -17.17 -12.46 8.72
CA LEU A 573 -17.41 -12.48 10.17
C LEU A 573 -18.52 -11.49 10.56
N MET A 574 -18.50 -10.27 10.03
CA MET A 574 -19.54 -9.27 10.25
C MET A 574 -20.87 -9.60 9.58
N ALA A 575 -20.85 -10.23 8.41
CA ALA A 575 -22.07 -10.71 7.74
C ALA A 575 -22.81 -11.77 8.57
N GLY A 576 -22.07 -12.54 9.38
CA GLY A 576 -22.62 -13.50 10.34
C GLY A 576 -23.19 -12.87 11.63
N MET A 577 -23.05 -11.56 11.84
CA MET A 577 -23.52 -10.83 13.04
C MET A 577 -24.54 -9.75 12.67
N PRO A 578 -25.80 -10.09 12.39
CA PRO A 578 -26.82 -9.15 11.89
C PRO A 578 -27.09 -7.97 12.84
N THR A 579 -26.81 -8.11 14.13
CA THR A 579 -26.97 -7.05 15.15
C THR A 579 -25.85 -6.01 15.14
N ILE A 580 -24.65 -6.36 14.72
CA ILE A 580 -23.47 -5.46 14.73
C ILE A 580 -23.33 -4.73 13.39
N LYS A 581 -23.74 -5.36 12.30
CA LYS A 581 -23.64 -4.80 10.95
C LYS A 581 -24.23 -3.38 10.81
N PRO A 582 -25.45 -3.07 11.29
CA PRO A 582 -26.00 -1.72 11.18
C PRO A 582 -25.18 -0.66 11.93
N VAL A 583 -24.64 -1.03 13.11
CA VAL A 583 -23.80 -0.13 13.91
C VAL A 583 -22.47 0.13 13.18
N PHE A 584 -21.87 -0.91 12.60
CA PHE A 584 -20.64 -0.76 11.82
C PHE A 584 -20.87 0.04 10.53
N ASP A 585 -21.97 -0.20 9.83
CA ASP A 585 -22.34 0.56 8.62
C ASP A 585 -22.60 2.04 8.95
N LEU A 586 -23.19 2.35 10.11
CA LEU A 586 -23.34 3.71 10.60
C LEU A 586 -21.96 4.32 10.92
N LEU A 587 -21.12 3.61 11.66
CA LEU A 587 -19.77 4.05 12.02
C LEU A 587 -18.93 4.32 10.76
N ARG A 588 -19.01 3.46 9.76
CA ARG A 588 -18.33 3.63 8.47
C ARG A 588 -18.76 4.89 7.72
N ARG A 589 -20.01 5.33 7.90
CA ARG A 589 -20.53 6.56 7.27
C ARG A 589 -20.21 7.81 8.07
N THR A 590 -20.22 7.73 9.39
CA THR A 590 -20.04 8.88 10.28
C THR A 590 -18.57 9.08 10.68
N GLU A 591 -17.84 8.00 10.92
CA GLU A 591 -16.46 7.99 11.39
C GLU A 591 -15.62 6.93 10.63
N PRO A 592 -15.39 7.08 9.32
CA PRO A 592 -14.80 6.06 8.48
C PRO A 592 -13.42 5.60 8.96
N ARG A 593 -12.61 6.49 9.55
CA ARG A 593 -11.30 6.18 10.10
C ARG A 593 -11.37 5.26 11.32
N ARG A 594 -12.26 5.57 12.26
CA ARG A 594 -12.47 4.70 13.45
C ARG A 594 -13.06 3.35 13.05
N ALA A 595 -13.93 3.33 12.02
CA ALA A 595 -14.41 2.07 11.45
C ALA A 595 -13.27 1.23 10.86
N ALA A 596 -12.33 1.85 10.14
CA ALA A 596 -11.15 1.18 9.60
C ALA A 596 -10.25 0.62 10.72
N ALA A 597 -9.96 1.42 11.78
CA ALA A 597 -9.19 0.95 12.92
C ALA A 597 -9.84 -0.22 13.63
N LEU A 598 -11.15 -0.16 13.83
CA LEU A 598 -11.88 -1.28 14.44
C LEU A 598 -11.81 -2.54 13.56
N TYR A 599 -11.89 -2.39 12.25
CA TYR A 599 -11.76 -3.50 11.30
C TYR A 599 -10.36 -4.13 11.36
N GLN A 600 -9.31 -3.32 11.34
CA GLN A 600 -7.91 -3.78 11.48
C GLN A 600 -7.68 -4.46 12.83
N ALA A 601 -8.26 -3.92 13.91
CA ALA A 601 -8.22 -4.55 15.22
C ALA A 601 -8.82 -5.95 15.23
N LEU A 602 -9.97 -6.14 14.57
CA LEU A 602 -10.62 -7.45 14.43
C LEU A 602 -9.77 -8.42 13.60
N GLN A 603 -9.15 -7.97 12.52
CA GLN A 603 -8.24 -8.79 11.72
C GLN A 603 -7.01 -9.23 12.54
N ARG A 604 -6.46 -8.33 13.36
CA ARG A 604 -5.33 -8.63 14.24
C ARG A 604 -5.70 -9.69 15.28
N ILE A 605 -6.86 -9.57 15.91
CA ILE A 605 -7.37 -10.55 16.86
C ILE A 605 -7.47 -11.92 16.19
N GLU A 606 -8.04 -11.98 15.00
CA GLU A 606 -8.18 -13.25 14.25
C GLU A 606 -6.82 -13.84 13.88
N LEU A 607 -5.86 -13.01 13.46
CA LEU A 607 -4.51 -13.47 13.17
C LEU A 607 -3.83 -14.07 14.42
N ILE A 608 -3.87 -13.36 15.56
CA ILE A 608 -3.28 -13.88 16.81
C ILE A 608 -3.98 -15.16 17.24
N ARG A 609 -5.30 -15.24 17.10
CA ARG A 609 -6.06 -16.45 17.41
C ARG A 609 -5.61 -17.66 16.59
N ARG A 610 -5.21 -17.46 15.34
CA ARG A 610 -4.75 -18.55 14.44
C ARG A 610 -3.30 -18.93 14.68
N GLU A 611 -2.43 -17.96 14.76
CA GLU A 611 -0.98 -18.16 14.81
C GLU A 611 -0.46 -18.34 16.25
N GLY A 612 -1.21 -17.88 17.25
CA GLY A 612 -0.82 -17.89 18.67
C GLY A 612 0.30 -16.92 18.99
N VAL A 613 1.32 -16.78 18.14
CA VAL A 613 2.47 -15.88 18.27
C VAL A 613 2.72 -15.19 16.92
N ILE A 614 2.83 -13.85 16.94
CA ILE A 614 2.99 -13.05 15.74
C ILE A 614 4.08 -11.99 15.89
N MET A 615 4.62 -11.57 14.74
CA MET A 615 5.48 -10.41 14.58
C MET A 615 4.70 -9.29 13.88
N MET A 616 3.99 -8.46 14.65
CA MET A 616 3.17 -7.37 14.15
C MET A 616 3.49 -6.07 14.89
N MET A 617 3.41 -4.96 14.17
CA MET A 617 3.64 -3.62 14.73
C MET A 617 2.59 -3.25 15.78
N PRO A 618 2.97 -2.38 16.76
CA PRO A 618 2.09 -2.02 17.87
C PRO A 618 0.90 -1.16 17.47
N PHE A 619 1.01 -0.33 16.43
CA PHE A 619 -0.03 0.67 16.14
C PHE A 619 -0.54 0.57 14.71
N ASP A 620 -1.85 0.70 14.58
CA ASP A 620 -2.50 1.22 13.41
C ASP A 620 -2.81 2.69 13.74
N MET A 621 -1.80 3.58 13.66
CA MET A 621 -2.04 4.99 13.87
C MET A 621 -2.83 5.53 12.68
N ILE A 622 -4.04 5.95 12.96
CA ILE A 622 -4.83 6.70 12.00
C ILE A 622 -4.32 8.13 12.04
N PHE A 623 -3.43 8.46 11.12
CA PHE A 623 -3.04 9.84 10.92
C PHE A 623 -4.21 10.61 10.30
N GLY A 624 -4.68 11.63 10.98
CA GLY A 624 -5.73 12.52 10.53
C GLY A 624 -5.24 13.96 10.46
N SER A 625 -5.35 14.58 9.30
CA SER A 625 -5.59 16.02 9.26
C SER A 625 -7.04 16.22 9.72
N GLY A 626 -7.26 16.76 10.92
CA GLY A 626 -8.52 16.82 11.64
C GLY A 626 -9.80 17.02 10.80
N ARG A 627 -10.35 15.99 10.28
CA ARG A 627 -11.78 15.65 9.98
C ARG A 627 -11.87 14.30 9.31
#